data_f602e55ed396852fa375c79a04a52be5
#
_entry.id   f602e55ed396852fa375c79a04a52be5
#
_cell.length_a   1.000
_cell.length_b   1.000
_cell.length_c   1.000
_cell.angle_alpha   90.00
_cell.angle_beta   90.00
_cell.angle_gamma   90.00
#
_symmetry.space_group_name_H-M   'P 1'
#
loop_
_entity.id
_entity.type
_entity.pdbx_description
1 polymer ?
#
loop_
_entity_poly.entity_id
_entity_poly.type
_entity_poly.pdbx_seq_one_letter_code
_entity_poly.pdbx_strand_id
1 'polypeptide(L)'
;GGGGDEAPPAPVTPVVILNPGKPSLVYPDNGAPCEDGTSINDTQSEINFQWTAAENAESYLLSVTNLSTNSEQTFNSAVANISVALLKADPYRWTVTAQGKPGSTSAVSDAWKFYLAGDAQVNYAPFPPELLAPTPGSTVFASSDYKLELQWSTSDVDNDLASYDLYFDITDGSTLLQSVSHSSETTSVIVDVAENTVYYWKVVATDANGNVSDSGVYSFRVN
;
A
#
# COMPACT_ATOMS: atom_id res chain seq x y z
N GLY A 1 -55.94 -46.45 -56.46
CA GLY A 1 -54.93 -46.79 -55.48
C GLY A 1 -53.56 -46.27 -55.89
N GLY A 2 -53.10 -45.16 -55.33
CA GLY A 2 -51.77 -44.69 -55.50
C GLY A 2 -51.04 -44.80 -54.14
N GLY A 3 -50.21 -45.81 -54.02
CA GLY A 3 -49.29 -45.95 -52.92
C GLY A 3 -48.12 -44.99 -53.17
N GLY A 4 -48.02 -43.96 -52.37
CA GLY A 4 -46.83 -43.11 -52.34
C GLY A 4 -45.78 -43.85 -51.49
N ASP A 5 -44.74 -44.37 -52.12
CA ASP A 5 -43.50 -44.79 -51.48
C ASP A 5 -42.81 -43.54 -50.88
N GLU A 6 -43.01 -43.31 -49.63
CA GLU A 6 -42.23 -42.31 -48.87
C GLU A 6 -40.82 -42.90 -48.62
N ALA A 7 -39.81 -42.27 -49.26
CA ALA A 7 -38.42 -42.69 -49.09
C ALA A 7 -38.05 -42.66 -47.61
N PRO A 8 -37.30 -43.65 -47.10
CA PRO A 8 -36.84 -43.63 -45.72
C PRO A 8 -36.01 -42.39 -45.41
N PRO A 9 -36.16 -41.77 -44.22
CA PRO A 9 -35.41 -40.60 -43.83
C PRO A 9 -33.90 -40.89 -43.91
N ALA A 10 -33.16 -39.94 -44.44
CA ALA A 10 -31.70 -40.02 -44.56
C ALA A 10 -31.06 -40.28 -43.18
N PRO A 11 -30.04 -41.15 -43.08
CA PRO A 11 -29.38 -41.43 -41.83
C PRO A 11 -28.80 -40.14 -41.20
N VAL A 12 -29.29 -39.79 -40.04
CA VAL A 12 -28.73 -38.69 -39.23
C VAL A 12 -27.35 -39.11 -38.75
N THR A 13 -26.30 -38.55 -39.30
CA THR A 13 -24.92 -38.67 -38.77
C THR A 13 -24.88 -38.11 -37.38
N PRO A 14 -24.45 -38.91 -36.36
CA PRO A 14 -24.32 -38.36 -35.01
C PRO A 14 -23.37 -37.19 -35.00
N VAL A 15 -23.80 -36.06 -34.41
CA VAL A 15 -22.93 -34.89 -34.22
C VAL A 15 -21.95 -35.26 -33.12
N VAL A 16 -20.66 -35.35 -33.48
CA VAL A 16 -19.59 -35.58 -32.52
C VAL A 16 -19.31 -34.25 -31.82
N ILE A 17 -19.63 -34.20 -30.52
CA ILE A 17 -19.32 -33.06 -29.68
C ILE A 17 -17.91 -33.27 -29.10
N LEU A 18 -16.94 -32.40 -29.47
CA LEU A 18 -15.60 -32.47 -28.96
C LEU A 18 -15.51 -31.63 -27.67
N ASN A 19 -14.82 -32.17 -26.65
CA ASN A 19 -14.54 -31.47 -25.42
C ASN A 19 -13.41 -30.46 -25.64
N PRO A 20 -13.41 -29.32 -24.95
CA PRO A 20 -12.29 -28.40 -24.98
C PRO A 20 -11.04 -29.00 -24.35
N GLY A 21 -9.88 -28.60 -24.85
CA GLY A 21 -8.58 -28.90 -24.26
C GLY A 21 -8.39 -28.17 -22.93
N LYS A 22 -7.44 -28.64 -22.13
CA LYS A 22 -7.04 -27.99 -20.87
C LYS A 22 -6.29 -26.69 -21.17
N PRO A 23 -6.73 -25.52 -20.67
CA PRO A 23 -5.99 -24.27 -20.82
C PRO A 23 -4.63 -24.32 -20.12
N SER A 24 -3.61 -23.71 -20.73
CA SER A 24 -2.31 -23.48 -20.09
C SER A 24 -2.19 -22.03 -19.68
N LEU A 25 -1.93 -21.77 -18.41
CA LEU A 25 -1.81 -20.41 -17.89
C LEU A 25 -0.50 -19.76 -18.36
N VAL A 26 -0.51 -18.44 -18.56
CA VAL A 26 0.64 -17.69 -19.07
C VAL A 26 1.03 -16.55 -18.12
N TYR A 27 0.08 -15.72 -17.69
CA TYR A 27 0.33 -14.56 -16.83
C TYR A 27 -0.89 -14.24 -15.98
N PRO A 28 -0.73 -13.86 -14.68
CA PRO A 28 0.52 -13.70 -13.91
C PRO A 28 1.26 -15.03 -13.67
N ASP A 29 2.59 -14.98 -13.56
CA ASP A 29 3.42 -16.16 -13.36
C ASP A 29 3.13 -16.89 -12.05
N ASN A 30 3.23 -18.22 -12.08
CA ASN A 30 3.01 -19.02 -10.88
C ASN A 30 4.11 -18.77 -9.83
N GLY A 31 3.67 -18.36 -8.64
CA GLY A 31 4.57 -18.04 -7.53
C GLY A 31 5.23 -16.66 -7.65
N ALA A 32 4.77 -15.78 -8.54
CA ALA A 32 5.27 -14.43 -8.64
C ALA A 32 5.15 -13.70 -7.28
N PRO A 33 6.26 -13.23 -6.70
CA PRO A 33 6.26 -12.68 -5.34
C PRO A 33 5.74 -11.25 -5.27
N CYS A 34 5.69 -10.55 -6.40
CA CYS A 34 5.28 -9.15 -6.47
C CYS A 34 4.91 -8.80 -7.91
N GLU A 35 3.62 -8.89 -8.22
CA GLU A 35 3.06 -8.39 -9.48
C GLU A 35 2.51 -6.99 -9.24
N ASP A 36 2.94 -6.01 -10.02
CA ASP A 36 2.50 -4.62 -9.83
C ASP A 36 1.13 -4.34 -10.45
N GLY A 37 0.85 -4.91 -11.61
CA GLY A 37 -0.33 -4.58 -12.39
C GLY A 37 -0.33 -3.11 -12.84
N THR A 38 -1.49 -2.66 -13.32
CA THR A 38 -1.73 -1.25 -13.62
C THR A 38 -2.55 -0.63 -12.49
N SER A 39 -1.98 0.32 -11.75
CA SER A 39 -2.69 0.98 -10.64
C SER A 39 -3.94 1.71 -11.15
N ILE A 40 -5.08 1.42 -10.56
CA ILE A 40 -6.36 2.09 -10.82
C ILE A 40 -6.59 3.20 -9.78
N ASN A 41 -6.31 2.90 -8.51
CA ASN A 41 -6.44 3.80 -7.37
C ASN A 41 -5.54 3.28 -6.22
N ASP A 42 -5.63 3.91 -5.06
CA ASP A 42 -4.80 3.57 -3.88
C ASP A 42 -4.99 2.13 -3.39
N THR A 43 -6.13 1.51 -3.66
CA THR A 43 -6.48 0.18 -3.15
C THR A 43 -6.55 -0.91 -4.20
N GLN A 44 -6.54 -0.57 -5.49
CA GLN A 44 -6.77 -1.51 -6.59
C GLN A 44 -5.76 -1.35 -7.72
N SER A 45 -5.34 -2.49 -8.28
CA SER A 45 -4.61 -2.58 -9.55
C SER A 45 -5.34 -3.52 -10.52
N GLU A 46 -5.19 -3.25 -11.81
CA GLU A 46 -5.69 -4.11 -12.88
C GLU A 46 -4.61 -5.10 -13.29
N ILE A 47 -4.97 -6.39 -13.37
CA ILE A 47 -4.13 -7.46 -13.88
C ILE A 47 -4.76 -8.01 -15.17
N ASN A 48 -3.97 -8.10 -16.23
CA ASN A 48 -4.37 -8.76 -17.47
C ASN A 48 -4.01 -10.24 -17.41
N PHE A 49 -4.96 -11.08 -17.02
CA PHE A 49 -4.81 -12.54 -17.00
C PHE A 49 -4.71 -13.08 -18.42
N GLN A 50 -3.76 -13.97 -18.66
CA GLN A 50 -3.49 -14.55 -19.97
C GLN A 50 -3.29 -16.05 -19.88
N TRP A 51 -3.79 -16.77 -20.88
CA TRP A 51 -3.62 -18.22 -21.04
C TRP A 51 -3.53 -18.58 -22.52
N THR A 52 -3.11 -19.79 -22.82
CA THR A 52 -3.12 -20.31 -24.19
C THR A 52 -4.54 -20.74 -24.57
N ALA A 53 -5.01 -20.34 -25.73
CA ALA A 53 -6.29 -20.77 -26.25
C ALA A 53 -6.36 -22.29 -26.34
N ALA A 54 -7.40 -22.86 -25.77
CA ALA A 54 -7.63 -24.32 -25.77
C ALA A 54 -8.38 -24.74 -27.03
N GLU A 55 -8.02 -25.91 -27.57
CA GLU A 55 -8.75 -26.49 -28.70
C GLU A 55 -10.22 -26.72 -28.34
N ASN A 56 -11.13 -26.54 -29.26
CA ASN A 56 -12.57 -26.71 -29.10
C ASN A 56 -13.23 -25.86 -27.99
N ALA A 57 -12.52 -24.86 -27.45
CA ALA A 57 -13.10 -23.91 -26.53
C ALA A 57 -13.86 -22.80 -27.29
N GLU A 58 -15.06 -22.47 -26.82
CA GLU A 58 -15.88 -21.36 -27.30
C GLU A 58 -15.79 -20.15 -26.36
N SER A 59 -15.54 -20.41 -25.09
CA SER A 59 -15.38 -19.38 -24.07
C SER A 59 -14.57 -19.88 -22.88
N TYR A 60 -14.24 -18.97 -21.98
CA TYR A 60 -13.46 -19.25 -20.77
C TYR A 60 -14.12 -18.61 -19.56
N LEU A 61 -13.99 -19.28 -18.42
CA LEU A 61 -14.34 -18.76 -17.10
C LEU A 61 -13.05 -18.63 -16.29
N LEU A 62 -12.62 -17.41 -16.04
CA LEU A 62 -11.55 -17.11 -15.08
C LEU A 62 -12.12 -17.15 -13.68
N SER A 63 -11.49 -17.88 -12.77
CA SER A 63 -11.79 -17.90 -11.34
C SER A 63 -10.58 -17.36 -10.58
N VAL A 64 -10.78 -16.32 -9.77
CA VAL A 64 -9.74 -15.66 -8.96
C VAL A 64 -10.17 -15.67 -7.51
N THR A 65 -9.38 -16.27 -6.64
CA THR A 65 -9.63 -16.34 -5.20
C THR A 65 -8.62 -15.49 -4.45
N ASN A 66 -9.08 -14.48 -3.69
CA ASN A 66 -8.26 -13.78 -2.72
C ASN A 66 -7.98 -14.73 -1.55
N LEU A 67 -6.70 -15.04 -1.28
CA LEU A 67 -6.30 -16.02 -0.27
C LEU A 67 -6.29 -15.47 1.16
N SER A 68 -6.35 -14.14 1.33
CA SER A 68 -6.49 -13.51 2.64
C SER A 68 -7.92 -13.62 3.17
N THR A 69 -8.92 -13.50 2.28
CA THR A 69 -10.34 -13.48 2.63
C THR A 69 -11.09 -14.75 2.24
N ASN A 70 -10.47 -15.62 1.41
CA ASN A 70 -11.10 -16.75 0.74
C ASN A 70 -12.30 -16.37 -0.15
N SER A 71 -12.35 -15.12 -0.60
CA SER A 71 -13.38 -14.64 -1.51
C SER A 71 -13.03 -15.00 -2.95
N GLU A 72 -13.92 -15.63 -3.66
CA GLU A 72 -13.80 -16.00 -5.07
C GLU A 72 -14.61 -15.05 -5.95
N GLN A 73 -14.02 -14.64 -7.06
CA GLN A 73 -14.68 -13.89 -8.14
C GLN A 73 -14.49 -14.64 -9.46
N THR A 74 -15.51 -14.60 -10.32
CA THR A 74 -15.48 -15.26 -11.62
C THR A 74 -15.78 -14.28 -12.75
N PHE A 75 -15.10 -14.46 -13.89
CA PHE A 75 -15.19 -13.58 -15.05
C PHE A 75 -15.25 -14.42 -16.33
N ASN A 76 -16.17 -14.07 -17.23
CA ASN A 76 -16.27 -14.75 -18.53
C ASN A 76 -15.44 -14.00 -19.58
N SER A 77 -14.78 -14.74 -20.47
CA SER A 77 -14.08 -14.20 -21.63
C SER A 77 -14.32 -15.08 -22.87
N ALA A 78 -14.49 -14.45 -24.02
CA ALA A 78 -14.55 -15.14 -25.31
C ALA A 78 -13.15 -15.35 -25.92
N VAL A 79 -12.12 -14.76 -25.34
CA VAL A 79 -10.72 -14.80 -25.79
C VAL A 79 -9.80 -15.26 -24.66
N ALA A 80 -8.56 -15.59 -25.00
CA ALA A 80 -7.60 -16.16 -24.05
C ALA A 80 -6.93 -15.13 -23.12
N ASN A 81 -7.60 -14.06 -22.78
CA ASN A 81 -7.17 -13.08 -21.79
C ASN A 81 -8.35 -12.28 -21.24
N ILE A 82 -8.15 -11.64 -20.08
CA ILE A 82 -9.10 -10.68 -19.51
C ILE A 82 -8.40 -9.81 -18.46
N SER A 83 -8.67 -8.51 -18.46
CA SER A 83 -8.23 -7.59 -17.41
C SER A 83 -9.23 -7.53 -16.27
N VAL A 84 -8.72 -7.65 -15.05
CA VAL A 84 -9.53 -7.67 -13.82
C VAL A 84 -8.93 -6.75 -12.78
N ALA A 85 -9.77 -5.91 -12.17
CA ALA A 85 -9.40 -5.08 -11.02
C ALA A 85 -9.41 -5.92 -9.74
N LEU A 86 -8.29 -5.93 -9.02
CA LEU A 86 -8.10 -6.66 -7.77
C LEU A 86 -7.56 -5.74 -6.67
N LEU A 87 -7.80 -6.10 -5.41
CA LEU A 87 -7.23 -5.40 -4.26
C LEU A 87 -5.71 -5.59 -4.23
N LYS A 88 -4.98 -4.50 -4.00
CA LYS A 88 -3.53 -4.50 -3.79
C LYS A 88 -3.16 -5.17 -2.46
N ALA A 89 -1.91 -5.56 -2.31
CA ALA A 89 -1.32 -6.11 -1.10
C ALA A 89 -1.94 -7.44 -0.63
N ASP A 90 -2.47 -8.24 -1.57
CA ASP A 90 -3.09 -9.54 -1.29
C ASP A 90 -2.52 -10.67 -2.15
N PRO A 91 -2.49 -11.90 -1.62
CA PRO A 91 -2.20 -13.11 -2.39
C PRO A 91 -3.45 -13.62 -3.09
N TYR A 92 -3.28 -14.10 -4.33
CA TYR A 92 -4.35 -14.65 -5.15
C TYR A 92 -4.01 -16.03 -5.68
N ARG A 93 -5.05 -16.86 -5.87
CA ARG A 93 -5.02 -18.09 -6.64
C ARG A 93 -5.99 -17.97 -7.81
N TRP A 94 -5.61 -18.48 -8.95
CA TRP A 94 -6.47 -18.42 -10.12
C TRP A 94 -6.41 -19.67 -10.98
N THR A 95 -7.51 -19.94 -11.69
CA THR A 95 -7.69 -21.00 -12.66
C THR A 95 -8.51 -20.49 -13.84
N VAL A 96 -8.41 -21.18 -14.96
CA VAL A 96 -9.24 -20.93 -16.14
C VAL A 96 -9.94 -22.22 -16.53
N THR A 97 -11.25 -22.14 -16.72
CA THR A 97 -12.07 -23.24 -17.25
C THR A 97 -12.42 -22.98 -18.70
N ALA A 98 -11.97 -23.83 -19.61
CA ALA A 98 -12.40 -23.80 -21.00
C ALA A 98 -13.77 -24.44 -21.14
N GLN A 99 -14.68 -23.74 -21.79
CA GLN A 99 -16.06 -24.17 -22.09
C GLN A 99 -16.22 -24.37 -23.58
N GLY A 100 -16.69 -25.54 -23.98
CA GLY A 100 -16.94 -25.86 -25.39
C GLY A 100 -18.42 -25.75 -25.75
N LYS A 101 -18.81 -26.39 -26.83
CA LYS A 101 -20.20 -26.45 -27.29
C LYS A 101 -21.13 -27.08 -26.25
N PRO A 102 -22.41 -26.70 -26.23
CA PRO A 102 -23.41 -27.39 -25.36
C PRO A 102 -23.33 -28.89 -25.48
N GLY A 103 -23.24 -29.57 -24.32
CA GLY A 103 -23.07 -31.01 -24.24
C GLY A 103 -21.63 -31.50 -24.17
N SER A 104 -20.63 -30.62 -24.31
CA SER A 104 -19.24 -30.97 -24.03
C SER A 104 -18.93 -30.90 -22.53
N THR A 105 -17.87 -31.59 -22.12
CA THR A 105 -17.32 -31.49 -20.77
C THR A 105 -16.24 -30.44 -20.75
N SER A 106 -16.35 -29.42 -19.87
CA SER A 106 -15.37 -28.39 -19.69
C SER A 106 -14.02 -28.91 -19.15
N ALA A 107 -12.93 -28.19 -19.40
CA ALA A 107 -11.60 -28.52 -18.92
C ALA A 107 -11.02 -27.36 -18.08
N VAL A 108 -10.45 -27.67 -16.93
CA VAL A 108 -9.89 -26.70 -15.99
C VAL A 108 -8.37 -26.74 -16.05
N SER A 109 -7.75 -25.56 -16.03
CA SER A 109 -6.28 -25.41 -15.95
C SER A 109 -5.70 -25.90 -14.62
N ASP A 110 -4.38 -25.93 -14.51
CA ASP A 110 -3.72 -25.95 -13.22
C ASP A 110 -4.05 -24.68 -12.45
N ALA A 111 -3.89 -24.70 -11.13
CA ALA A 111 -4.07 -23.52 -10.30
C ALA A 111 -2.72 -22.82 -10.07
N TRP A 112 -2.65 -21.55 -10.40
CA TRP A 112 -1.47 -20.71 -10.15
C TRP A 112 -1.74 -19.70 -9.06
N LYS A 113 -0.67 -19.21 -8.43
CA LYS A 113 -0.72 -18.22 -7.35
C LYS A 113 0.23 -17.06 -7.66
N PHE A 114 -0.15 -15.87 -7.22
CA PHE A 114 0.70 -14.69 -7.24
C PHE A 114 0.35 -13.77 -6.07
N TYR A 115 1.24 -12.82 -5.78
CA TYR A 115 0.99 -11.74 -4.83
C TYR A 115 0.89 -10.43 -5.61
N LEU A 116 -0.24 -9.73 -5.46
CA LEU A 116 -0.42 -8.40 -6.05
C LEU A 116 0.20 -7.36 -5.11
N ALA A 117 1.21 -6.65 -5.62
CA ALA A 117 1.92 -5.63 -4.85
C ALA A 117 0.97 -4.54 -4.33
N GLY A 118 1.20 -4.11 -3.09
CA GLY A 118 0.67 -2.86 -2.57
C GLY A 118 1.55 -1.69 -3.01
N ASP A 119 1.02 -0.47 -2.90
CA ASP A 119 1.88 0.70 -2.98
C ASP A 119 2.88 0.63 -1.84
N ALA A 120 4.17 0.83 -2.16
CA ALA A 120 5.18 0.97 -1.14
C ALA A 120 4.83 2.25 -0.34
N GLN A 121 4.28 2.08 0.84
CA GLN A 121 4.19 3.17 1.80
C GLN A 121 5.60 3.40 2.33
N VAL A 122 6.32 4.30 1.71
CA VAL A 122 7.58 4.80 2.19
C VAL A 122 7.21 5.92 3.16
N ASN A 123 7.30 5.63 4.45
CA ASN A 123 7.09 6.60 5.49
C ASN A 123 8.38 6.69 6.30
N TYR A 124 9.01 7.86 6.25
CA TYR A 124 10.25 8.13 6.95
C TYR A 124 9.95 8.89 8.24
N ALA A 125 10.69 8.59 9.30
CA ALA A 125 10.65 9.42 10.50
C ALA A 125 11.26 10.79 10.21
N PRO A 126 10.80 11.85 10.89
CA PRO A 126 11.39 13.17 10.77
C PRO A 126 12.90 13.16 11.05
N PHE A 127 13.64 14.06 10.44
CA PHE A 127 15.01 14.31 10.90
C PHE A 127 14.99 14.83 12.35
N PRO A 128 15.98 14.46 13.19
CA PRO A 128 16.07 15.00 14.52
C PRO A 128 16.05 16.54 14.51
N PRO A 129 15.22 17.18 15.36
CA PRO A 129 15.20 18.65 15.44
C PRO A 129 16.58 19.23 15.73
N GLU A 130 16.94 20.26 15.01
CA GLU A 130 18.16 21.06 15.22
C GLU A 130 17.82 22.25 16.13
N LEU A 131 18.45 22.30 17.30
CA LEU A 131 18.25 23.38 18.27
C LEU A 131 19.07 24.60 17.84
N LEU A 132 18.42 25.72 17.49
CA LEU A 132 19.04 26.90 16.93
C LEU A 132 19.36 27.96 17.96
N ALA A 133 18.43 28.21 18.90
CA ALA A 133 18.62 29.21 19.96
C ALA A 133 17.92 28.76 21.25
N PRO A 134 18.56 28.92 22.40
CA PRO A 134 19.99 29.28 22.59
C PRO A 134 20.94 28.24 22.01
N THR A 135 22.08 28.69 21.50
CA THR A 135 23.11 27.75 21.02
C THR A 135 23.52 26.79 22.14
N PRO A 136 23.60 25.47 21.89
CA PRO A 136 23.99 24.49 22.89
C PRO A 136 25.28 24.86 23.63
N GLY A 137 25.24 24.80 24.96
CA GLY A 137 26.37 25.14 25.83
C GLY A 137 26.64 26.64 25.98
N SER A 138 25.82 27.52 25.43
CA SER A 138 26.01 28.97 25.50
C SER A 138 25.58 29.56 26.84
N THR A 139 26.06 30.80 27.11
CA THR A 139 25.55 31.67 28.15
C THR A 139 24.78 32.82 27.51
N VAL A 140 23.56 33.02 27.92
CA VAL A 140 22.64 34.04 27.40
C VAL A 140 22.11 34.95 28.48
N PHE A 141 21.52 36.05 28.07
CA PHE A 141 20.85 36.99 28.97
C PHE A 141 19.34 36.96 28.67
N ALA A 142 18.55 36.90 29.71
CA ALA A 142 17.11 37.04 29.57
C ALA A 142 16.72 38.46 29.19
N SER A 143 15.53 38.64 28.61
CA SER A 143 14.89 39.93 28.47
C SER A 143 14.58 40.55 29.85
N SER A 144 14.25 41.86 29.89
CA SER A 144 13.93 42.55 31.14
C SER A 144 12.72 41.98 31.89
N ASP A 145 11.91 41.20 31.25
CA ASP A 145 10.75 40.48 31.81
C ASP A 145 11.04 38.99 32.04
N TYR A 146 12.31 38.59 32.09
CA TYR A 146 12.79 37.24 32.35
C TYR A 146 12.27 36.19 31.34
N LYS A 147 12.19 36.56 30.07
CA LYS A 147 11.77 35.68 28.99
C LYS A 147 12.94 35.39 28.05
N LEU A 148 12.88 34.17 27.47
CA LEU A 148 13.85 33.71 26.50
C LEU A 148 13.11 32.93 25.37
N GLU A 149 13.56 33.13 24.16
CA GLU A 149 13.03 32.36 23.01
C GLU A 149 13.89 31.11 22.80
N LEU A 150 13.22 29.95 22.80
CA LEU A 150 13.77 28.69 22.34
C LEU A 150 13.37 28.49 20.89
N GLN A 151 14.32 28.18 20.02
CA GLN A 151 14.10 28.06 18.58
C GLN A 151 14.75 26.79 18.05
N TRP A 152 14.04 26.08 17.17
CA TRP A 152 14.53 24.89 16.48
C TRP A 152 14.03 24.83 15.05
N SER A 153 14.68 23.99 14.23
CA SER A 153 14.22 23.62 12.89
C SER A 153 14.16 22.12 12.74
N THR A 154 13.26 21.65 11.89
CA THR A 154 13.09 20.25 11.58
C THR A 154 12.64 20.13 10.14
N SER A 155 13.04 19.06 9.47
CA SER A 155 12.56 18.69 8.14
C SER A 155 12.16 17.22 8.12
N ASP A 156 11.36 16.86 7.13
CA ASP A 156 10.90 15.53 6.89
C ASP A 156 10.90 15.23 5.39
N VAL A 157 11.27 13.99 5.02
CA VAL A 157 11.35 13.59 3.60
C VAL A 157 9.97 13.54 2.96
N ASP A 158 8.96 13.12 3.75
CA ASP A 158 7.59 12.95 3.29
C ASP A 158 6.76 14.24 3.43
N ASN A 159 7.32 15.26 4.08
CA ASN A 159 6.66 16.54 4.40
C ASN A 159 5.36 16.37 5.21
N ASP A 160 5.33 15.43 6.12
CA ASP A 160 4.16 15.11 6.95
C ASP A 160 4.37 15.38 8.44
N LEU A 161 5.30 16.28 8.80
CA LEU A 161 5.48 16.74 10.18
C LEU A 161 4.15 17.22 10.78
N ALA A 162 3.84 16.74 11.98
CA ALA A 162 2.58 17.02 12.66
C ALA A 162 2.76 17.92 13.90
N SER A 163 3.72 17.60 14.78
CA SER A 163 3.86 18.28 16.05
C SER A 163 5.25 18.14 16.66
N TYR A 164 5.47 18.93 17.69
CA TYR A 164 6.67 18.90 18.52
C TYR A 164 6.31 18.84 19.99
N ASP A 165 7.02 18.03 20.76
CA ASP A 165 7.01 18.04 22.21
C ASP A 165 8.27 18.72 22.71
N LEU A 166 8.12 19.88 23.38
CA LEU A 166 9.20 20.65 23.99
C LEU A 166 9.36 20.22 25.45
N TYR A 167 10.52 19.71 25.79
CA TYR A 167 10.94 19.41 27.14
C TYR A 167 11.90 20.48 27.64
N PHE A 168 11.66 20.97 28.84
CA PHE A 168 12.44 22.09 29.39
C PHE A 168 12.40 22.10 30.92
N ASP A 169 13.55 22.03 31.57
CA ASP A 169 13.68 22.09 33.01
C ASP A 169 15.11 22.48 33.46
N ILE A 170 15.34 22.52 34.77
CA ILE A 170 16.61 22.83 35.40
C ILE A 170 17.40 21.61 35.86
N THR A 171 16.96 20.40 35.51
CA THR A 171 17.52 19.15 36.03
C THR A 171 18.20 18.34 34.92
N ASP A 172 17.43 17.88 33.92
CA ASP A 172 17.93 16.94 32.94
C ASP A 172 17.21 17.04 31.57
N GLY A 173 16.25 17.95 31.39
CA GLY A 173 15.48 18.10 30.15
C GLY A 173 14.43 17.01 29.92
N SER A 174 13.93 16.37 30.96
CA SER A 174 12.92 15.30 30.88
C SER A 174 11.49 15.78 31.14
N THR A 175 11.30 17.01 31.61
CA THR A 175 9.98 17.56 31.92
C THR A 175 9.34 18.16 30.67
N LEU A 176 8.20 17.58 30.24
CA LEU A 176 7.42 18.14 29.14
C LEU A 176 6.84 19.50 29.54
N LEU A 177 7.21 20.55 28.81
CA LEU A 177 6.68 21.88 28.98
C LEU A 177 5.39 22.07 28.21
N GLN A 178 5.42 21.78 26.91
CA GLN A 178 4.24 21.90 26.03
C GLN A 178 4.42 21.15 24.70
N SER A 179 3.29 20.88 24.05
CA SER A 179 3.25 20.40 22.67
C SER A 179 2.88 21.54 21.73
N VAL A 180 3.52 21.59 20.55
CA VAL A 180 3.35 22.63 19.53
C VAL A 180 3.03 21.96 18.19
N SER A 181 1.98 22.40 17.51
CA SER A 181 1.68 21.94 16.16
C SER A 181 2.72 22.44 15.15
N HIS A 182 3.10 21.60 14.19
CA HIS A 182 3.95 22.03 13.10
C HIS A 182 3.23 23.04 12.19
N SER A 183 3.88 24.17 11.89
CA SER A 183 3.34 25.20 10.98
C SER A 183 4.39 25.77 10.02
N SER A 184 5.68 25.60 10.32
CA SER A 184 6.79 26.05 9.50
C SER A 184 8.07 25.27 9.87
N GLU A 185 9.07 25.27 8.98
CA GLU A 185 10.36 24.59 9.21
C GLU A 185 11.07 25.07 10.48
N THR A 186 10.96 26.36 10.80
CA THR A 186 11.48 26.96 12.03
C THR A 186 10.34 27.26 12.98
N THR A 187 10.43 26.72 14.19
CA THR A 187 9.45 26.91 15.25
C THR A 187 10.14 27.55 16.46
N SER A 188 9.42 28.39 17.18
CA SER A 188 9.93 28.99 18.42
C SER A 188 8.88 29.03 19.52
N VAL A 189 9.36 29.01 20.77
CA VAL A 189 8.56 29.13 21.98
C VAL A 189 9.25 30.05 22.96
N ILE A 190 8.49 30.96 23.56
CA ILE A 190 9.00 31.85 24.62
C ILE A 190 8.78 31.15 25.98
N VAL A 191 9.82 31.05 26.77
CA VAL A 191 9.83 30.45 28.10
C VAL A 191 10.22 31.45 29.18
N ASP A 192 9.73 31.23 30.40
CA ASP A 192 10.19 31.97 31.58
C ASP A 192 11.51 31.40 32.09
N VAL A 193 12.43 32.27 32.42
CA VAL A 193 13.76 31.88 32.92
C VAL A 193 14.18 32.73 34.13
N ALA A 194 15.14 32.23 34.87
CA ALA A 194 15.74 32.95 35.99
C ALA A 194 17.24 33.16 35.77
N GLU A 195 17.78 34.28 36.26
CA GLU A 195 19.20 34.53 36.23
C GLU A 195 20.01 33.50 37.04
N ASN A 196 21.26 33.35 36.67
CA ASN A 196 22.20 32.42 37.29
C ASN A 196 21.76 30.94 37.29
N THR A 197 20.95 30.56 36.30
CA THR A 197 20.35 29.23 36.20
C THR A 197 20.81 28.52 34.96
N VAL A 198 21.07 27.21 35.06
CA VAL A 198 21.30 26.30 33.90
C VAL A 198 19.98 25.59 33.58
N TYR A 199 19.62 25.65 32.32
CA TYR A 199 18.44 24.96 31.77
C TYR A 199 18.86 23.85 30.83
N TYR A 200 18.06 22.78 30.82
CA TYR A 200 18.17 21.63 29.94
C TYR A 200 16.93 21.55 29.10
N TRP A 201 17.09 21.28 27.81
CA TRP A 201 15.95 21.18 26.91
C TRP A 201 16.21 20.27 25.74
N LYS A 202 15.13 19.74 25.18
CA LYS A 202 15.08 18.99 23.95
C LYS A 202 13.75 19.15 23.25
N VAL A 203 13.72 18.78 21.98
CA VAL A 203 12.52 18.73 21.16
C VAL A 203 12.38 17.34 20.57
N VAL A 204 11.18 16.77 20.63
CA VAL A 204 10.80 15.55 19.94
C VAL A 204 9.82 15.90 18.85
N ALA A 205 10.17 15.62 17.61
CA ALA A 205 9.30 15.82 16.44
C ALA A 205 8.48 14.54 16.19
N THR A 206 7.22 14.72 15.82
CA THR A 206 6.30 13.63 15.45
C THR A 206 5.68 13.93 14.09
N ASP A 207 5.63 12.92 13.21
CA ASP A 207 4.96 12.99 11.90
C ASP A 207 3.48 12.59 11.98
N ALA A 208 2.77 12.66 10.85
CA ALA A 208 1.36 12.28 10.75
C ALA A 208 1.09 10.79 10.94
N ASN A 209 2.13 9.95 10.84
CA ASN A 209 2.06 8.50 10.99
C ASN A 209 2.50 8.02 12.39
N GLY A 210 2.93 8.96 13.25
CA GLY A 210 3.34 8.68 14.63
C GLY A 210 4.81 8.29 14.78
N ASN A 211 5.65 8.42 13.75
CA ASN A 211 7.09 8.26 13.92
C ASN A 211 7.67 9.49 14.63
N VAL A 212 8.67 9.27 15.43
CA VAL A 212 9.26 10.30 16.27
C VAL A 212 10.78 10.39 16.08
N SER A 213 11.33 11.61 16.25
CA SER A 213 12.76 11.86 16.30
C SER A 213 13.09 12.86 17.41
N ASP A 214 14.16 12.60 18.14
CA ASP A 214 14.59 13.34 19.32
C ASP A 214 15.86 14.15 19.00
N SER A 215 15.88 15.43 19.37
CA SER A 215 17.06 16.30 19.18
C SER A 215 18.27 15.93 20.06
N GLY A 216 18.05 15.13 21.10
CA GLY A 216 18.97 15.04 22.21
C GLY A 216 18.83 16.23 23.18
N VAL A 217 19.30 16.03 24.44
CA VAL A 217 19.25 17.07 25.48
C VAL A 217 20.48 17.97 25.37
N TYR A 218 20.24 19.25 25.37
CA TYR A 218 21.28 20.28 25.43
C TYR A 218 21.01 21.25 26.57
N SER A 219 22.07 21.96 27.02
CA SER A 219 21.95 22.94 28.09
C SER A 219 22.43 24.32 27.66
N PHE A 220 21.95 25.34 28.36
CA PHE A 220 22.46 26.69 28.30
C PHE A 220 22.36 27.35 29.69
N ARG A 221 23.11 28.42 29.88
CA ARG A 221 23.08 29.17 31.14
C ARG A 221 22.49 30.57 30.91
N VAL A 222 21.64 30.98 31.82
CA VAL A 222 21.16 32.37 31.91
C VAL A 222 21.95 33.11 32.97
N ASN A 223 22.51 34.25 32.60
CA ASN A 223 23.19 35.19 33.50
C ASN A 223 22.37 36.45 33.68
#